data_425b92e0972553640dadede7997f3426
#
_entry.id   425b92e0972553640dadede7997f3426
#
_cell.length_a   1.000
_cell.length_b   1.000
_cell.length_c   1.000
_cell.angle_alpha   90.00
_cell.angle_beta   90.00
_cell.angle_gamma   90.00
#
_symmetry.space_group_name_H-M   'P 1'
#
loop_
_entity.id
_entity.type
_entity.pdbx_description
1 polymer ?
#
loop_
_entity_poly.entity_id
_entity_poly.type
_entity_poly.pdbx_seq_one_letter_code
_entity_poly.pdbx_strand_id
1 'polypeptide(L)'
;MNPKESTEPMSIDYTPGPLLDAARNTPTALWNDSADPDELRQSISFGGVGATCNPTIAYTCINQRKDVWLPRIAELAEEMPEATESEIGWQVVREMSIEAAKLLEPIFEEHKGRNGRLSMQTDPRLARSAKALADQAEEFSNLATNIIVKIPATSVGVKAIEDATYRGVSVNVTVSFSVPQAVATGEAIERGLKRREAEGKDVSTMGPVVTLMGGRLDDWLKIVAKRDKLFIDPGHLEWGGVAALKRAYQEFQARGLRARVLSAAFRNVLQWSELVGGDLVVSPPFAWQKL
;
A
#
# COMPACT_ATOMS: atom_id res chain seq x y z
N MET A 1 33.68 8.66 25.17
CA MET A 1 32.54 8.04 25.86
C MET A 1 31.34 8.24 24.96
N ASN A 2 30.93 7.20 24.28
CA ASN A 2 29.71 7.22 23.46
C ASN A 2 28.51 7.08 24.39
N PRO A 3 27.50 7.95 24.31
CA PRO A 3 26.20 7.68 24.95
C PRO A 3 25.56 6.54 24.19
N LYS A 4 25.31 5.40 24.84
CA LYS A 4 24.41 4.37 24.38
C LYS A 4 23.03 5.02 24.31
N GLU A 5 22.51 5.23 23.11
CA GLU A 5 21.09 5.46 22.92
C GLU A 5 20.36 4.25 23.50
N SER A 6 19.59 4.49 24.54
CA SER A 6 18.72 3.49 25.15
C SER A 6 17.63 3.14 24.15
N THR A 7 17.73 1.96 23.55
CA THR A 7 16.66 1.36 22.74
C THR A 7 15.58 0.81 23.68
N GLU A 8 14.86 1.68 24.36
CA GLU A 8 13.56 1.28 24.91
C GLU A 8 12.59 1.15 23.72
N PRO A 9 11.83 0.05 23.62
CA PRO A 9 10.82 -0.08 22.58
C PRO A 9 9.83 1.08 22.73
N MET A 10 9.60 1.78 21.63
CA MET A 10 8.69 2.92 21.58
C MET A 10 7.29 2.44 21.99
N SER A 11 6.85 2.79 23.21
CA SER A 11 5.50 2.45 23.67
C SER A 11 4.49 3.26 22.84
N ILE A 12 3.64 2.56 22.08
CA ILE A 12 2.56 3.20 21.33
C ILE A 12 1.47 3.59 22.31
N ASP A 13 1.17 4.89 22.38
CA ASP A 13 0.04 5.41 23.16
C ASP A 13 -1.25 5.24 22.33
N TYR A 14 -1.98 4.17 22.63
CA TYR A 14 -3.18 3.85 21.88
C TYR A 14 -4.38 4.68 22.32
N THR A 15 -5.10 5.20 21.34
CA THR A 15 -6.36 5.94 21.54
C THR A 15 -7.54 4.96 21.52
N PRO A 16 -8.25 4.75 22.66
CA PRO A 16 -9.42 3.88 22.70
C PRO A 16 -10.52 4.31 21.73
N GLY A 17 -11.08 3.35 21.01
CA GLY A 17 -12.18 3.62 20.06
C GLY A 17 -12.46 2.42 19.14
N PRO A 18 -13.52 2.53 18.32
CA PRO A 18 -13.97 1.39 17.47
C PRO A 18 -12.90 0.88 16.51
N LEU A 19 -12.01 1.74 16.02
CA LEU A 19 -10.92 1.32 15.12
C LEU A 19 -9.90 0.46 15.83
N LEU A 20 -9.48 0.89 17.03
CA LEU A 20 -8.54 0.10 17.83
C LEU A 20 -9.17 -1.23 18.23
N ASP A 21 -10.45 -1.23 18.60
CA ASP A 21 -11.18 -2.45 18.93
C ASP A 21 -11.26 -3.40 17.73
N ALA A 22 -11.57 -2.89 16.54
CA ALA A 22 -11.56 -3.68 15.32
C ALA A 22 -10.16 -4.23 14.99
N ALA A 23 -9.12 -3.41 15.10
CA ALA A 23 -7.73 -3.83 14.85
C ALA A 23 -7.24 -4.91 15.82
N ARG A 24 -7.68 -4.87 17.08
CA ARG A 24 -7.29 -5.83 18.12
C ARG A 24 -8.09 -7.13 18.13
N ASN A 25 -9.38 -7.05 17.77
CA ASN A 25 -10.31 -8.16 17.88
C ASN A 25 -10.62 -8.86 16.56
N THR A 26 -10.04 -8.38 15.44
CA THR A 26 -10.24 -9.00 14.13
C THR A 26 -8.89 -9.13 13.39
N PRO A 27 -8.80 -10.04 12.41
CA PRO A 27 -7.60 -10.18 11.60
C PRO A 27 -7.42 -9.05 10.55
N THR A 28 -8.37 -8.11 10.46
CA THR A 28 -8.32 -7.01 9.49
C THR A 28 -7.25 -6.00 9.86
N ALA A 29 -6.33 -5.72 8.93
CA ALA A 29 -5.27 -4.76 9.11
C ALA A 29 -5.70 -3.37 8.63
N LEU A 30 -5.53 -2.35 9.48
CA LEU A 30 -5.78 -0.95 9.11
C LEU A 30 -4.48 -0.33 8.59
N TRP A 31 -4.51 0.24 7.38
CA TRP A 31 -3.44 1.06 6.82
C TRP A 31 -3.92 2.50 6.64
N ASN A 32 -2.99 3.46 6.75
CA ASN A 32 -3.24 4.87 6.47
C ASN A 32 -3.00 5.18 4.98
N ASP A 33 -3.97 5.81 4.30
CA ASP A 33 -3.77 6.25 2.90
C ASP A 33 -3.08 7.63 2.84
N SER A 34 -1.99 7.77 3.60
CA SER A 34 -1.12 8.93 3.64
C SER A 34 0.25 8.53 4.22
N ALA A 35 1.31 9.22 3.78
CA ALA A 35 2.66 9.11 4.32
C ALA A 35 3.05 10.33 5.19
N ASP A 36 2.12 11.22 5.49
CA ASP A 36 2.37 12.32 6.44
C ASP A 36 2.68 11.75 7.83
N PRO A 37 3.80 12.14 8.45
CA PRO A 37 4.21 11.57 9.74
C PRO A 37 3.22 11.81 10.88
N ASP A 38 2.53 12.95 10.90
CA ASP A 38 1.60 13.28 11.99
C ASP A 38 0.29 12.51 11.83
N GLU A 39 -0.22 12.40 10.60
CA GLU A 39 -1.36 11.52 10.29
C GLU A 39 -1.04 10.06 10.58
N LEU A 40 0.18 9.62 10.26
CA LEU A 40 0.61 8.24 10.48
C LEU A 40 0.72 7.91 11.97
N ARG A 41 1.30 8.79 12.79
CA ARG A 41 1.34 8.60 14.27
C ARG A 41 -0.07 8.46 14.84
N GLN A 42 -1.00 9.30 14.40
CA GLN A 42 -2.39 9.21 14.85
C GLN A 42 -3.06 7.92 14.36
N SER A 43 -2.85 7.53 13.09
CA SER A 43 -3.36 6.25 12.57
C SER A 43 -2.82 5.06 13.37
N ILE A 44 -1.53 5.07 13.72
CA ILE A 44 -0.92 4.05 14.58
C ILE A 44 -1.61 4.01 15.95
N SER A 45 -1.90 5.17 16.55
CA SER A 45 -2.64 5.21 17.83
C SER A 45 -4.06 4.63 17.74
N PHE A 46 -4.67 4.63 16.55
CA PHE A 46 -5.96 3.99 16.27
C PHE A 46 -5.84 2.49 15.92
N GLY A 47 -4.63 1.91 16.00
CA GLY A 47 -4.37 0.52 15.62
C GLY A 47 -3.93 0.35 14.16
N GLY A 48 -3.55 1.43 13.48
CA GLY A 48 -2.98 1.36 12.13
C GLY A 48 -1.64 0.64 12.10
N VAL A 49 -1.48 -0.25 11.13
CA VAL A 49 -0.31 -1.14 11.01
C VAL A 49 0.37 -1.05 9.64
N GLY A 50 0.17 0.03 8.91
CA GLY A 50 0.80 0.27 7.62
C GLY A 50 0.37 1.59 7.00
N ALA A 51 1.02 1.97 5.92
CA ALA A 51 0.70 3.20 5.20
C ALA A 51 1.00 3.10 3.70
N THR A 52 0.42 4.01 2.93
CA THR A 52 0.69 4.13 1.49
C THR A 52 1.30 5.48 1.14
N CYS A 53 2.27 5.45 0.25
CA CYS A 53 2.79 6.62 -0.45
C CYS A 53 2.70 6.40 -1.97
N ASN A 54 2.24 7.41 -2.68
CA ASN A 54 2.27 7.48 -4.13
C ASN A 54 2.55 8.95 -4.55
N PRO A 55 2.86 9.25 -5.81
CA PRO A 55 3.17 10.63 -6.23
C PRO A 55 2.11 11.67 -5.87
N THR A 56 0.83 11.30 -5.89
CA THR A 56 -0.26 12.21 -5.50
C THR A 56 -0.27 12.46 -4.00
N ILE A 57 -0.07 11.42 -3.19
CA ILE A 57 0.05 11.54 -1.73
C ILE A 57 1.26 12.40 -1.38
N ALA A 58 2.43 12.11 -1.97
CA ALA A 58 3.64 12.90 -1.77
C ALA A 58 3.41 14.39 -2.10
N TYR A 59 2.80 14.68 -3.24
CA TYR A 59 2.44 16.06 -3.61
C TYR A 59 1.52 16.71 -2.57
N THR A 60 0.53 15.98 -2.04
CA THR A 60 -0.36 16.48 -1.00
C THR A 60 0.40 16.78 0.29
N CYS A 61 1.26 15.86 0.74
CA CYS A 61 2.09 16.03 1.94
C CYS A 61 3.05 17.24 1.80
N ILE A 62 3.68 17.42 0.62
CA ILE A 62 4.54 18.58 0.32
C ILE A 62 3.72 19.87 0.45
N ASN A 63 2.51 19.91 -0.12
CA ASN A 63 1.67 21.11 -0.06
C ASN A 63 1.15 21.43 1.35
N GLN A 64 0.92 20.43 2.18
CA GLN A 64 0.51 20.59 3.57
C GLN A 64 1.66 21.06 4.46
N ARG A 65 2.89 20.66 4.14
CA ARG A 65 4.11 20.95 4.92
C ARG A 65 5.18 21.66 4.10
N LYS A 66 4.80 22.77 3.46
CA LYS A 66 5.70 23.59 2.61
C LYS A 66 6.88 24.15 3.39
N ASP A 67 6.68 24.45 4.67
CA ASP A 67 7.71 24.91 5.60
C ASP A 67 8.86 23.90 5.79
N VAL A 68 8.58 22.62 5.67
CA VAL A 68 9.57 21.54 5.75
C VAL A 68 10.13 21.22 4.35
N TRP A 69 9.26 20.99 3.38
CA TRP A 69 9.67 20.41 2.11
C TRP A 69 10.26 21.42 1.11
N LEU A 70 9.84 22.70 1.11
CA LEU A 70 10.42 23.66 0.17
C LEU A 70 11.90 23.96 0.46
N PRO A 71 12.34 24.15 1.72
CA PRO A 71 13.77 24.27 2.02
C PRO A 71 14.55 23.01 1.61
N ARG A 72 14.02 21.80 1.89
CA ARG A 72 14.69 20.55 1.50
C ARG A 72 14.81 20.38 -0.01
N ILE A 73 13.79 20.76 -0.77
CA ILE A 73 13.84 20.76 -2.25
C ILE A 73 14.92 21.72 -2.77
N ALA A 74 15.09 22.90 -2.15
CA ALA A 74 16.12 23.84 -2.52
C ALA A 74 17.54 23.27 -2.23
N GLU A 75 17.74 22.63 -1.07
CA GLU A 75 18.99 21.94 -0.74
C GLU A 75 19.29 20.82 -1.74
N LEU A 76 18.29 19.98 -2.09
CA LEU A 76 18.46 18.92 -3.08
C LEU A 76 18.83 19.45 -4.46
N ALA A 77 18.30 20.60 -4.85
CA ALA A 77 18.67 21.24 -6.11
C ALA A 77 20.15 21.70 -6.12
N GLU A 78 20.69 22.09 -4.97
CA GLU A 78 22.11 22.43 -4.81
C GLU A 78 22.99 21.16 -4.74
N GLU A 79 22.52 20.11 -4.03
CA GLU A 79 23.22 18.83 -3.92
C GLU A 79 23.29 18.05 -5.24
N MET A 80 22.29 18.23 -6.11
CA MET A 80 22.09 17.49 -7.36
C MET A 80 21.98 18.46 -8.57
N PRO A 81 23.01 19.25 -8.90
CA PRO A 81 22.91 20.34 -9.87
C PRO A 81 22.61 19.87 -11.31
N GLU A 82 22.90 18.62 -11.64
CA GLU A 82 22.62 18.03 -12.95
C GLU A 82 21.27 17.29 -13.00
N ALA A 83 20.55 17.18 -11.86
CA ALA A 83 19.29 16.47 -11.80
C ALA A 83 18.14 17.28 -12.39
N THR A 84 17.23 16.59 -13.04
CA THR A 84 15.95 17.16 -13.47
C THR A 84 15.01 17.36 -12.30
N GLU A 85 14.01 18.23 -12.45
CA GLU A 85 12.95 18.43 -11.44
C GLU A 85 12.26 17.10 -11.07
N SER A 86 12.16 16.17 -12.02
CA SER A 86 11.60 14.84 -11.78
C SER A 86 12.49 13.99 -10.88
N GLU A 87 13.79 14.04 -11.04
CA GLU A 87 14.75 13.30 -10.21
C GLU A 87 14.79 13.86 -8.80
N ILE A 88 14.76 15.17 -8.64
CA ILE A 88 14.62 15.84 -7.33
C ILE A 88 13.29 15.42 -6.68
N GLY A 89 12.19 15.45 -7.44
CA GLY A 89 10.88 15.02 -6.94
C GLY A 89 10.87 13.56 -6.46
N TRP A 90 11.53 12.66 -7.18
CA TRP A 90 11.68 11.27 -6.73
C TRP A 90 12.59 11.13 -5.50
N GLN A 91 13.61 11.98 -5.36
CA GLN A 91 14.43 12.00 -4.16
C GLN A 91 13.61 12.42 -2.93
N VAL A 92 12.75 13.43 -3.06
CA VAL A 92 11.80 13.83 -1.99
C VAL A 92 10.86 12.67 -1.62
N VAL A 93 10.33 11.95 -2.63
CA VAL A 93 9.48 10.78 -2.38
C VAL A 93 10.23 9.68 -1.64
N ARG A 94 11.52 9.45 -1.95
CA ARG A 94 12.37 8.49 -1.21
C ARG A 94 12.55 8.91 0.24
N GLU A 95 12.92 10.16 0.50
CA GLU A 95 13.12 10.67 1.86
C GLU A 95 11.85 10.58 2.70
N MET A 96 10.72 11.04 2.15
CA MET A 96 9.40 10.93 2.79
C MET A 96 9.04 9.48 3.11
N SER A 97 9.32 8.56 2.19
CA SER A 97 9.02 7.14 2.37
C SER A 97 9.90 6.52 3.46
N ILE A 98 11.17 6.89 3.55
CA ILE A 98 12.08 6.43 4.60
C ILE A 98 11.62 6.93 5.97
N GLU A 99 11.22 8.21 6.08
CA GLU A 99 10.69 8.76 7.34
C GLU A 99 9.42 8.06 7.82
N ALA A 100 8.48 7.83 6.91
CA ALA A 100 7.25 7.12 7.22
C ALA A 100 7.52 5.63 7.56
N ALA A 101 8.46 4.98 6.87
CA ALA A 101 8.86 3.61 7.14
C ALA A 101 9.41 3.44 8.56
N LYS A 102 10.23 4.38 9.05
CA LYS A 102 10.77 4.36 10.42
C LYS A 102 9.69 4.33 11.49
N LEU A 103 8.58 5.04 11.29
CA LEU A 103 7.46 5.04 12.24
C LEU A 103 6.76 3.68 12.34
N LEU A 104 6.83 2.88 11.29
CA LEU A 104 6.19 1.58 11.18
C LEU A 104 7.13 0.41 11.53
N GLU A 105 8.43 0.66 11.68
CA GLU A 105 9.44 -0.37 11.93
C GLU A 105 9.17 -1.21 13.20
N PRO A 106 8.80 -0.61 14.36
CA PRO A 106 8.48 -1.41 15.55
C PRO A 106 7.32 -2.39 15.33
N ILE A 107 6.30 -1.97 14.56
CA ILE A 107 5.16 -2.82 14.20
C ILE A 107 5.60 -3.92 13.22
N PHE A 108 6.53 -3.62 12.31
CA PHE A 108 7.08 -4.60 11.39
C PHE A 108 7.83 -5.71 12.12
N GLU A 109 8.63 -5.36 13.09
CA GLU A 109 9.38 -6.32 13.92
C GLU A 109 8.43 -7.18 14.77
N GLU A 110 7.48 -6.57 15.48
CA GLU A 110 6.48 -7.25 16.29
C GLU A 110 5.68 -8.27 15.47
N HIS A 111 5.25 -7.88 14.26
CA HIS A 111 4.45 -8.71 13.37
C HIS A 111 5.28 -9.57 12.39
N LYS A 112 6.61 -9.64 12.57
CA LYS A 112 7.51 -10.46 11.75
C LYS A 112 7.33 -10.23 10.25
N GLY A 113 7.23 -8.96 9.86
CA GLY A 113 7.08 -8.57 8.47
C GLY A 113 5.66 -8.65 7.88
N ARG A 114 4.69 -9.23 8.58
CA ARG A 114 3.31 -9.31 8.08
C ARG A 114 2.64 -7.93 8.00
N ASN A 115 2.87 -7.07 8.98
CA ASN A 115 2.40 -5.69 9.08
C ASN A 115 3.59 -4.73 9.24
N GLY A 116 3.33 -3.47 9.57
CA GLY A 116 4.37 -2.44 9.77
C GLY A 116 5.01 -1.97 8.46
N ARG A 117 4.25 -1.98 7.36
CA ARG A 117 4.79 -1.69 6.03
C ARG A 117 4.39 -0.33 5.50
N LEU A 118 5.37 0.35 4.86
CA LEU A 118 5.12 1.49 4.01
C LEU A 118 5.09 1.08 2.54
N SER A 119 4.02 1.39 1.83
CA SER A 119 3.88 1.09 0.41
C SER A 119 4.31 2.27 -0.45
N MET A 120 5.41 2.12 -1.19
CA MET A 120 5.97 3.09 -2.14
C MET A 120 5.72 2.65 -3.58
N GLN A 121 5.28 3.55 -4.45
CA GLN A 121 4.90 3.22 -5.83
C GLN A 121 6.06 3.38 -6.81
N THR A 122 6.19 2.43 -7.77
CA THR A 122 7.10 2.56 -8.91
C THR A 122 6.71 3.73 -9.83
N ASP A 123 7.69 4.26 -10.54
CA ASP A 123 7.49 5.34 -11.52
C ASP A 123 6.56 4.86 -12.65
N PRO A 124 5.41 5.53 -12.88
CA PRO A 124 4.47 5.14 -13.93
C PRO A 124 5.05 5.25 -15.35
N ARG A 125 6.13 6.00 -15.55
CA ARG A 125 6.83 6.08 -16.84
C ARG A 125 7.47 4.76 -17.25
N LEU A 126 7.73 3.86 -16.29
CA LEU A 126 8.29 2.52 -16.51
C LEU A 126 7.25 1.47 -16.93
N ALA A 127 5.98 1.82 -17.02
CA ALA A 127 4.85 0.90 -17.21
C ALA A 127 4.94 0.00 -18.46
N ARG A 128 5.82 0.30 -19.41
CA ARG A 128 6.05 -0.50 -20.63
C ARG A 128 7.14 -1.55 -20.51
N SER A 129 7.91 -1.57 -19.41
CA SER A 129 9.03 -2.49 -19.20
C SER A 129 8.89 -3.26 -17.90
N ALA A 130 8.63 -4.56 -17.98
CA ALA A 130 8.56 -5.42 -16.81
C ALA A 130 9.90 -5.44 -16.05
N LYS A 131 11.02 -5.47 -16.79
CA LYS A 131 12.36 -5.42 -16.18
C LYS A 131 12.58 -4.12 -15.42
N ALA A 132 12.29 -2.96 -16.02
CA ALA A 132 12.50 -1.67 -15.36
C ALA A 132 11.61 -1.50 -14.11
N LEU A 133 10.36 -1.99 -14.15
CA LEU A 133 9.49 -2.01 -12.98
C LEU A 133 10.04 -2.90 -11.86
N ALA A 134 10.57 -4.08 -12.20
CA ALA A 134 11.15 -4.98 -11.21
C ALA A 134 12.49 -4.46 -10.66
N ASP A 135 13.33 -3.86 -11.49
CA ASP A 135 14.60 -3.24 -11.08
C ASP A 135 14.35 -2.08 -10.10
N GLN A 136 13.42 -1.19 -10.41
CA GLN A 136 13.06 -0.10 -9.50
C GLN A 136 12.36 -0.61 -8.23
N ALA A 137 11.57 -1.68 -8.33
CA ALA A 137 10.96 -2.28 -7.16
C ALA A 137 12.02 -2.83 -6.20
N GLU A 138 13.07 -3.45 -6.72
CA GLU A 138 14.20 -3.92 -5.93
C GLU A 138 14.98 -2.73 -5.32
N GLU A 139 15.25 -1.69 -6.10
CA GLU A 139 15.87 -0.44 -5.60
C GLU A 139 15.07 0.14 -4.42
N PHE A 140 13.76 0.30 -4.58
CA PHE A 140 12.92 0.90 -3.54
C PHE A 140 12.79 0.00 -2.29
N SER A 141 12.76 -1.30 -2.47
CA SER A 141 12.71 -2.24 -1.34
C SER A 141 13.97 -2.20 -0.46
N ASN A 142 15.08 -1.73 -1.01
CA ASN A 142 16.36 -1.58 -0.29
C ASN A 142 16.47 -0.26 0.48
N LEU A 143 15.50 0.66 0.37
CA LEU A 143 15.51 1.93 1.12
C LEU A 143 15.20 1.74 2.62
N ALA A 144 14.37 0.76 2.96
CA ALA A 144 14.13 0.32 4.34
C ALA A 144 13.54 -1.10 4.34
N THR A 145 13.77 -1.86 5.41
CA THR A 145 13.38 -3.27 5.54
C THR A 145 11.89 -3.52 5.44
N ASN A 146 11.08 -2.53 5.79
CA ASN A 146 9.63 -2.60 5.83
C ASN A 146 8.94 -1.88 4.64
N ILE A 147 9.67 -1.49 3.61
CA ILE A 147 9.07 -0.99 2.37
C ILE A 147 8.46 -2.14 1.58
N ILE A 148 7.22 -1.94 1.12
CA ILE A 148 6.52 -2.76 0.16
C ILE A 148 6.30 -1.95 -1.12
N VAL A 149 6.59 -2.54 -2.30
CA VAL A 149 6.63 -1.75 -3.53
C VAL A 149 5.38 -1.95 -4.38
N LYS A 150 4.77 -0.83 -4.78
CA LYS A 150 3.50 -0.80 -5.51
C LYS A 150 3.73 -0.91 -7.01
N ILE A 151 3.21 -2.00 -7.63
CA ILE A 151 3.35 -2.31 -9.06
C ILE A 151 1.95 -2.45 -9.70
N PRO A 152 1.70 -1.88 -10.91
CA PRO A 152 0.37 -1.90 -11.53
C PRO A 152 0.00 -3.28 -12.10
N ALA A 153 -1.29 -3.67 -11.98
CA ALA A 153 -1.88 -4.91 -12.52
C ALA A 153 -2.15 -4.81 -14.04
N THR A 154 -1.12 -4.50 -14.81
CA THR A 154 -1.15 -4.55 -16.28
C THR A 154 -0.52 -5.83 -16.79
N SER A 155 -0.66 -6.15 -18.07
CA SER A 155 -0.01 -7.33 -18.68
C SER A 155 1.52 -7.30 -18.53
N VAL A 156 2.12 -6.11 -18.54
CA VAL A 156 3.55 -5.90 -18.26
C VAL A 156 3.82 -6.02 -16.75
N GLY A 157 2.97 -5.39 -15.93
CA GLY A 157 3.09 -5.39 -14.48
C GLY A 157 2.99 -6.79 -13.86
N VAL A 158 2.12 -7.67 -14.37
CA VAL A 158 2.02 -9.07 -13.89
C VAL A 158 3.37 -9.80 -13.98
N LYS A 159 4.12 -9.56 -15.07
CA LYS A 159 5.47 -10.13 -15.24
C LYS A 159 6.47 -9.50 -14.25
N ALA A 160 6.38 -8.19 -14.06
CA ALA A 160 7.22 -7.48 -13.09
C ALA A 160 6.94 -7.92 -11.65
N ILE A 161 5.67 -8.15 -11.29
CA ILE A 161 5.23 -8.64 -9.98
C ILE A 161 5.86 -10.00 -9.67
N GLU A 162 5.81 -10.95 -10.61
CA GLU A 162 6.44 -12.27 -10.44
C GLU A 162 7.95 -12.13 -10.24
N ASP A 163 8.63 -11.35 -11.09
CA ASP A 163 10.08 -11.17 -11.04
C ASP A 163 10.53 -10.43 -9.76
N ALA A 164 9.87 -9.33 -9.40
CA ALA A 164 10.15 -8.59 -8.17
C ALA A 164 9.95 -9.48 -6.93
N THR A 165 8.85 -10.25 -6.88
CA THR A 165 8.60 -11.20 -5.78
C THR A 165 9.70 -12.27 -5.72
N TYR A 166 10.12 -12.82 -6.86
CA TYR A 166 11.23 -13.77 -6.91
C TYR A 166 12.55 -13.16 -6.40
N ARG A 167 12.82 -11.88 -6.67
CA ARG A 167 13.99 -11.15 -6.14
C ARG A 167 13.91 -10.88 -4.63
N GLY A 168 12.76 -11.07 -4.00
CA GLY A 168 12.55 -10.88 -2.55
C GLY A 168 11.81 -9.61 -2.18
N VAL A 169 11.30 -8.89 -3.16
CA VAL A 169 10.51 -7.70 -2.92
C VAL A 169 9.10 -8.10 -2.46
N SER A 170 8.66 -7.59 -1.33
CA SER A 170 7.24 -7.59 -1.00
C SER A 170 6.52 -6.60 -1.91
N VAL A 171 5.51 -7.07 -2.65
CA VAL A 171 4.80 -6.23 -3.62
C VAL A 171 3.40 -5.87 -3.13
N ASN A 172 3.00 -4.62 -3.42
CA ASN A 172 1.62 -4.17 -3.35
C ASN A 172 1.10 -3.96 -4.78
N VAL A 173 0.11 -4.74 -5.17
CA VAL A 173 -0.50 -4.57 -6.50
C VAL A 173 -1.38 -3.33 -6.53
N THR A 174 -1.34 -2.56 -7.62
CA THR A 174 -2.24 -1.41 -7.84
C THR A 174 -2.83 -1.42 -9.26
N VAL A 175 -3.67 -0.43 -9.60
CA VAL A 175 -4.36 -0.38 -10.88
C VAL A 175 -5.11 -1.69 -11.16
N SER A 176 -5.69 -2.26 -10.11
CA SER A 176 -6.52 -3.46 -10.13
C SER A 176 -7.95 -3.09 -9.71
N PHE A 177 -8.92 -3.43 -10.53
CA PHE A 177 -10.33 -3.05 -10.36
C PHE A 177 -11.26 -4.26 -10.43
N SER A 178 -10.78 -5.38 -10.94
CA SER A 178 -11.59 -6.56 -11.19
C SER A 178 -11.02 -7.81 -10.52
N VAL A 179 -11.90 -8.77 -10.26
CA VAL A 179 -11.50 -10.08 -9.68
C VAL A 179 -10.46 -10.79 -10.55
N PRO A 180 -10.58 -10.87 -11.89
CA PRO A 180 -9.55 -11.49 -12.72
C PRO A 180 -8.17 -10.83 -12.61
N GLN A 181 -8.10 -9.48 -12.48
CA GLN A 181 -6.81 -8.79 -12.28
C GLN A 181 -6.21 -9.18 -10.93
N ALA A 182 -7.01 -9.20 -9.87
CA ALA A 182 -6.56 -9.59 -8.54
C ALA A 182 -6.02 -11.03 -8.55
N VAL A 183 -6.76 -11.97 -9.14
CA VAL A 183 -6.35 -13.38 -9.23
C VAL A 183 -5.05 -13.53 -10.02
N ALA A 184 -4.96 -12.92 -11.21
CA ALA A 184 -3.77 -13.02 -12.05
C ALA A 184 -2.50 -12.50 -11.36
N THR A 185 -2.63 -11.41 -10.59
CA THR A 185 -1.51 -10.83 -9.84
C THR A 185 -1.20 -11.62 -8.57
N GLY A 186 -2.21 -12.13 -7.87
CA GLY A 186 -2.02 -13.05 -6.74
C GLY A 186 -1.30 -14.33 -7.15
N GLU A 187 -1.66 -14.91 -8.30
CA GLU A 187 -0.97 -16.07 -8.87
C GLU A 187 0.48 -15.75 -9.30
N ALA A 188 0.74 -14.53 -9.82
CA ALA A 188 2.10 -14.09 -10.16
C ALA A 188 2.97 -13.98 -8.90
N ILE A 189 2.43 -13.40 -7.82
CA ILE A 189 3.10 -13.37 -6.51
C ILE A 189 3.41 -14.80 -6.04
N GLU A 190 2.42 -15.69 -6.10
CA GLU A 190 2.57 -17.07 -5.65
C GLU A 190 3.66 -17.83 -6.45
N ARG A 191 3.75 -17.61 -7.78
CA ARG A 191 4.84 -18.17 -8.58
C ARG A 191 6.20 -17.63 -8.18
N GLY A 192 6.31 -16.31 -7.92
CA GLY A 192 7.54 -15.69 -7.44
C GLY A 192 8.01 -16.26 -6.11
N LEU A 193 7.08 -16.43 -5.15
CA LEU A 193 7.35 -17.02 -3.84
C LEU A 193 7.83 -18.48 -3.98
N LYS A 194 7.12 -19.30 -4.75
CA LYS A 194 7.48 -20.71 -4.99
C LYS A 194 8.85 -20.86 -5.65
N ARG A 195 9.22 -19.98 -6.57
CA ARG A 195 10.57 -19.96 -7.18
C ARG A 195 11.64 -19.67 -6.15
N ARG A 196 11.39 -18.73 -5.21
CA ARG A 196 12.33 -18.45 -4.11
C ARG A 196 12.51 -19.65 -3.20
N GLU A 197 11.42 -20.27 -2.77
CA GLU A 197 11.41 -21.44 -1.90
C GLU A 197 12.15 -22.61 -2.55
N ALA A 198 11.96 -22.84 -3.85
CA ALA A 198 12.63 -23.89 -4.59
C ALA A 198 14.17 -23.71 -4.63
N GLU A 199 14.66 -22.47 -4.47
CA GLU A 199 16.08 -22.15 -4.36
C GLU A 199 16.57 -22.01 -2.90
N GLY A 200 15.74 -22.34 -1.92
CA GLY A 200 16.07 -22.24 -0.49
C GLY A 200 16.17 -20.81 0.03
N LYS A 201 15.62 -19.82 -0.70
CA LYS A 201 15.59 -18.41 -0.29
C LYS A 201 14.44 -18.16 0.68
N ASP A 202 14.69 -17.38 1.72
CA ASP A 202 13.70 -17.06 2.74
C ASP A 202 12.53 -16.22 2.18
N VAL A 203 11.31 -16.58 2.60
CA VAL A 203 10.06 -15.87 2.33
C VAL A 203 9.30 -15.51 3.60
N SER A 204 9.83 -15.83 4.77
CA SER A 204 9.12 -15.80 6.07
C SER A 204 8.68 -14.38 6.46
N THR A 205 9.43 -13.37 6.06
CA THR A 205 9.12 -11.95 6.33
C THR A 205 8.42 -11.27 5.16
N MET A 206 8.13 -11.97 4.07
CA MET A 206 7.43 -11.39 2.93
C MET A 206 5.93 -11.26 3.22
N GLY A 207 5.36 -10.08 2.97
CA GLY A 207 3.95 -9.76 3.24
C GLY A 207 3.27 -9.08 2.06
N PRO A 208 3.18 -9.74 0.88
CA PRO A 208 2.60 -9.12 -0.30
C PRO A 208 1.10 -8.86 -0.13
N VAL A 209 0.62 -7.78 -0.78
CA VAL A 209 -0.81 -7.44 -0.82
C VAL A 209 -1.27 -7.16 -2.25
N VAL A 210 -2.54 -7.40 -2.51
CA VAL A 210 -3.20 -7.11 -3.79
C VAL A 210 -4.31 -6.11 -3.54
N THR A 211 -4.07 -4.86 -3.93
CA THR A 211 -5.05 -3.79 -3.80
C THR A 211 -6.10 -3.88 -4.89
N LEU A 212 -7.37 -3.96 -4.52
CA LEU A 212 -8.49 -3.62 -5.39
C LEU A 212 -8.97 -2.20 -5.07
N MET A 213 -9.05 -1.38 -6.10
CA MET A 213 -9.50 0.00 -6.01
C MET A 213 -11.03 0.06 -6.13
N GLY A 214 -11.74 -0.43 -5.10
CA GLY A 214 -13.19 -0.65 -5.12
C GLY A 214 -13.99 0.58 -5.50
N GLY A 215 -13.66 1.74 -4.94
CA GLY A 215 -14.35 2.98 -5.28
C GLY A 215 -14.17 3.43 -6.74
N ARG A 216 -13.04 3.08 -7.38
CA ARG A 216 -12.85 3.35 -8.82
C ARG A 216 -13.76 2.48 -9.68
N LEU A 217 -14.03 1.25 -9.26
CA LEU A 217 -15.02 0.40 -9.90
C LEU A 217 -16.43 0.99 -9.78
N ASP A 218 -16.80 1.48 -8.59
CA ASP A 218 -18.09 2.12 -8.37
C ASP A 218 -18.25 3.40 -9.22
N ASP A 219 -17.20 4.24 -9.29
CA ASP A 219 -17.17 5.41 -10.18
C ASP A 219 -17.46 5.00 -11.65
N TRP A 220 -16.82 3.92 -12.10
CA TRP A 220 -17.00 3.43 -13.47
C TRP A 220 -18.39 2.85 -13.72
N LEU A 221 -18.94 2.10 -12.77
CA LEU A 221 -20.31 1.57 -12.85
C LEU A 221 -21.34 2.70 -12.97
N LYS A 222 -21.18 3.78 -12.21
CA LYS A 222 -22.03 4.99 -12.31
C LYS A 222 -21.95 5.64 -13.68
N ILE A 223 -20.75 5.72 -14.28
CA ILE A 223 -20.55 6.26 -15.63
C ILE A 223 -21.27 5.38 -16.66
N VAL A 224 -21.10 4.06 -16.58
CA VAL A 224 -21.74 3.10 -17.50
C VAL A 224 -23.26 3.16 -17.37
N ALA A 225 -23.79 3.12 -16.14
CA ALA A 225 -25.23 3.20 -15.90
C ALA A 225 -25.85 4.47 -16.50
N LYS A 226 -25.17 5.61 -16.34
CA LYS A 226 -25.61 6.91 -16.92
C LYS A 226 -25.53 6.90 -18.45
N ARG A 227 -24.41 6.44 -19.02
CA ARG A 227 -24.18 6.37 -20.47
C ARG A 227 -25.23 5.53 -21.17
N ASP A 228 -25.51 4.35 -20.61
CA ASP A 228 -26.39 3.35 -21.20
C ASP A 228 -27.86 3.52 -20.75
N LYS A 229 -28.13 4.59 -19.97
CA LYS A 229 -29.47 4.93 -19.45
C LYS A 229 -30.13 3.76 -18.71
N LEU A 230 -29.32 3.03 -17.94
CA LEU A 230 -29.82 1.90 -17.16
C LEU A 230 -30.64 2.40 -15.97
N PHE A 231 -31.84 1.85 -15.79
CA PHE A 231 -32.68 2.12 -14.63
C PHE A 231 -32.23 1.22 -13.47
N ILE A 232 -31.31 1.74 -12.65
CA ILE A 232 -30.74 1.03 -11.50
C ILE A 232 -30.87 1.94 -10.28
N ASP A 233 -31.24 1.35 -9.15
CA ASP A 233 -31.17 2.04 -7.86
C ASP A 233 -29.74 2.51 -7.58
N PRO A 234 -29.52 3.82 -7.34
CA PRO A 234 -28.17 4.34 -7.04
C PRO A 234 -27.46 3.62 -5.88
N GLY A 235 -28.21 3.14 -4.89
CA GLY A 235 -27.67 2.39 -3.76
C GLY A 235 -27.01 1.07 -4.20
N HIS A 236 -27.50 0.40 -5.23
CA HIS A 236 -26.90 -0.81 -5.74
C HIS A 236 -25.51 -0.57 -6.37
N LEU A 237 -25.28 0.63 -6.94
CA LEU A 237 -24.01 0.99 -7.54
C LEU A 237 -22.88 1.22 -6.49
N GLU A 238 -23.25 1.38 -5.22
CA GLU A 238 -22.29 1.49 -4.10
C GLU A 238 -21.71 0.14 -3.65
N TRP A 239 -22.26 -0.97 -4.16
CA TRP A 239 -21.85 -2.33 -3.79
C TRP A 239 -20.91 -3.01 -4.79
N GLY A 240 -20.68 -2.43 -5.96
CA GLY A 240 -19.87 -3.04 -7.00
C GLY A 240 -18.43 -3.34 -6.54
N GLY A 241 -17.80 -2.35 -5.93
CA GLY A 241 -16.46 -2.48 -5.36
C GLY A 241 -16.41 -3.48 -4.21
N VAL A 242 -17.40 -3.45 -3.32
CA VAL A 242 -17.52 -4.40 -2.20
C VAL A 242 -17.68 -5.84 -2.70
N ALA A 243 -18.55 -6.05 -3.69
CA ALA A 243 -18.77 -7.37 -4.30
C ALA A 243 -17.49 -7.92 -4.94
N ALA A 244 -16.76 -7.06 -5.68
CA ALA A 244 -15.47 -7.45 -6.27
C ALA A 244 -14.42 -7.80 -5.20
N LEU A 245 -14.33 -7.01 -4.11
CA LEU A 245 -13.42 -7.26 -3.01
C LEU A 245 -13.74 -8.57 -2.27
N LYS A 246 -15.01 -8.79 -1.92
CA LYS A 246 -15.46 -10.04 -1.28
C LYS A 246 -15.20 -11.25 -2.18
N ARG A 247 -15.48 -11.14 -3.49
CA ARG A 247 -15.21 -12.22 -4.43
C ARG A 247 -13.72 -12.49 -4.60
N ALA A 248 -12.89 -11.45 -4.73
CA ALA A 248 -11.44 -11.63 -4.78
C ALA A 248 -10.90 -12.31 -3.51
N TYR A 249 -11.37 -11.90 -2.33
CA TYR A 249 -11.01 -12.54 -1.07
C TYR A 249 -11.36 -14.04 -1.07
N GLN A 250 -12.57 -14.42 -1.50
CA GLN A 250 -12.97 -15.82 -1.63
C GLN A 250 -12.08 -16.61 -2.61
N GLU A 251 -11.73 -16.02 -3.76
CA GLU A 251 -10.85 -16.64 -4.74
C GLU A 251 -9.43 -16.86 -4.16
N PHE A 252 -8.90 -15.89 -3.39
CA PHE A 252 -7.61 -16.02 -2.74
C PHE A 252 -7.61 -17.17 -1.71
N GLN A 253 -8.65 -17.27 -0.90
CA GLN A 253 -8.80 -18.37 0.06
C GLN A 253 -8.93 -19.72 -0.66
N ALA A 254 -9.79 -19.82 -1.67
CA ALA A 254 -10.02 -21.06 -2.40
C ALA A 254 -8.78 -21.58 -3.14
N ARG A 255 -7.90 -20.66 -3.60
CA ARG A 255 -6.66 -20.99 -4.32
C ARG A 255 -5.44 -21.10 -3.40
N GLY A 256 -5.56 -20.81 -2.11
CA GLY A 256 -4.45 -20.78 -1.18
C GLY A 256 -3.38 -19.74 -1.52
N LEU A 257 -3.79 -18.57 -2.07
CA LEU A 257 -2.86 -17.49 -2.38
C LEU A 257 -2.43 -16.77 -1.09
N ARG A 258 -1.12 -16.60 -0.91
CA ARG A 258 -0.54 -16.05 0.33
C ARG A 258 -0.64 -14.53 0.44
N ALA A 259 -0.82 -13.81 -0.66
CA ALA A 259 -1.04 -12.38 -0.64
C ALA A 259 -2.38 -12.03 0.01
N ARG A 260 -2.43 -10.94 0.78
CA ARG A 260 -3.71 -10.42 1.32
C ARG A 260 -4.37 -9.48 0.33
N VAL A 261 -5.69 -9.51 0.25
CA VAL A 261 -6.45 -8.49 -0.48
C VAL A 261 -6.41 -7.19 0.30
N LEU A 262 -6.29 -6.06 -0.40
CA LEU A 262 -6.35 -4.72 0.19
C LEU A 262 -7.46 -3.91 -0.48
N SER A 263 -8.36 -3.34 0.34
CA SER A 263 -9.38 -2.39 -0.11
C SER A 263 -8.85 -0.96 -0.05
N ALA A 264 -8.95 -0.23 -1.17
CA ALA A 264 -8.53 1.16 -1.27
C ALA A 264 -9.42 1.99 -2.20
N ALA A 265 -9.11 3.29 -2.26
CA ALA A 265 -9.80 4.27 -3.10
C ALA A 265 -11.29 4.43 -2.73
N PHE A 266 -11.58 4.58 -1.46
CA PHE A 266 -12.92 4.61 -0.91
C PHE A 266 -13.81 5.73 -1.45
N ARG A 267 -15.11 5.42 -1.63
CA ARG A 267 -16.20 6.35 -1.99
C ARG A 267 -17.35 6.30 -1.00
N ASN A 268 -17.47 5.18 -0.27
CA ASN A 268 -18.49 4.98 0.73
C ASN A 268 -17.98 4.09 1.87
N VAL A 269 -18.69 4.08 2.99
CA VAL A 269 -18.29 3.34 4.20
C VAL A 269 -18.33 1.82 4.02
N LEU A 270 -19.15 1.31 3.10
CA LEU A 270 -19.30 -0.13 2.85
C LEU A 270 -17.98 -0.77 2.38
N GLN A 271 -17.12 0.03 1.72
CA GLN A 271 -15.83 -0.44 1.18
C GLN A 271 -14.81 -0.78 2.27
N TRP A 272 -15.11 -0.51 3.53
CA TRP A 272 -14.34 -1.02 4.66
C TRP A 272 -15.20 -1.74 5.69
N SER A 273 -16.38 -1.19 6.10
CA SER A 273 -17.22 -1.80 7.14
C SER A 273 -17.66 -3.22 6.79
N GLU A 274 -17.93 -3.50 5.51
CA GLU A 274 -18.31 -4.80 5.00
C GLU A 274 -17.14 -5.82 4.91
N LEU A 275 -15.92 -5.38 5.19
CA LEU A 275 -14.70 -6.17 5.09
C LEU A 275 -14.06 -6.44 6.45
N VAL A 276 -14.42 -5.68 7.50
CA VAL A 276 -13.94 -5.91 8.87
C VAL A 276 -14.33 -7.30 9.34
N GLY A 277 -13.35 -8.03 9.89
CA GLY A 277 -13.48 -9.43 10.28
C GLY A 277 -12.80 -10.41 9.32
N GLY A 278 -12.47 -9.99 8.09
CA GLY A 278 -11.66 -10.76 7.14
C GLY A 278 -10.15 -10.58 7.36
N ASP A 279 -9.36 -11.59 7.03
CA ASP A 279 -7.89 -11.48 6.97
C ASP A 279 -7.48 -10.74 5.68
N LEU A 280 -7.62 -9.43 5.71
CA LEU A 280 -7.33 -8.52 4.61
C LEU A 280 -6.87 -7.16 5.15
N VAL A 281 -6.55 -6.25 4.25
CA VAL A 281 -6.14 -4.89 4.59
C VAL A 281 -7.20 -3.90 4.14
N VAL A 282 -7.50 -2.91 4.98
CA VAL A 282 -8.31 -1.74 4.61
C VAL A 282 -7.44 -0.49 4.70
N SER A 283 -7.46 0.36 3.67
CA SER A 283 -6.64 1.58 3.60
C SER A 283 -7.51 2.81 3.35
N PRO A 284 -8.28 3.26 4.38
CA PRO A 284 -9.08 4.47 4.28
C PRO A 284 -8.20 5.72 4.34
N PRO A 285 -8.63 6.83 3.71
CA PRO A 285 -8.04 8.14 3.93
C PRO A 285 -8.05 8.50 5.42
N PHE A 286 -7.02 9.23 5.88
CA PHE A 286 -6.89 9.60 7.29
C PHE A 286 -8.13 10.32 7.85
N ALA A 287 -8.74 11.21 7.07
CA ALA A 287 -9.96 11.91 7.48
C ALA A 287 -11.11 10.96 7.84
N TRP A 288 -11.18 9.78 7.23
CA TRP A 288 -12.21 8.77 7.51
C TRP A 288 -11.92 7.98 8.79
N GLN A 289 -10.67 7.92 9.21
CA GLN A 289 -10.29 7.26 10.47
C GLN A 289 -10.68 8.07 11.70
N LYS A 290 -10.99 9.36 11.53
CA LYS A 290 -11.40 10.27 12.60
C LYS A 290 -12.92 10.41 12.76
N LEU A 291 -13.71 9.78 11.90
CA LEU A 291 -15.19 9.78 11.96
C LEU A 291 -15.72 8.70 12.89
#